data_ceb438f3bf3f67ebc8a221d835780905
#
_entry.id   ceb438f3bf3f67ebc8a221d835780905
#
_cell.length_a   1.000
_cell.length_b   1.000
_cell.length_c   1.000
_cell.angle_alpha   90.00
_cell.angle_beta   90.00
_cell.angle_gamma   90.00
#
_symmetry.space_group_name_H-M   'P 1'
#
loop_
_entity.id
_entity.type
_entity.pdbx_description
1 polymer ?
#
loop_
_entity_poly.entity_id
_entity_poly.type
_entity_poly.pdbx_seq_one_letter_code
_entity_poly.pdbx_strand_id
1 'polypeptide(L)'
;MIKKIFGITALVVFSGFATAQELAVDSVKVEEAAVAAHDDEEGKPLKLHHAEPLYIDLMRDLGARKGEREWNVAMGVTENNGYYELYPLVEYEWAVADRLGLEVEVPFNVYTSAEKLPHKSPGTGVAGIKTSIQYTFLVNKKAYTSMAIGYLNEIELNSFRNYGNGKFFTGNVYNPFFVVAKGWGKTHSISTMVYAGPVFTHHFGSNHVDADWQINSSIHYLIPNSRNFVGLEVNKSITKERFNMVLRPQIRVALNDNTILGLVVGV
;
A
#
# COMPACT_ATOMS: atom_id res chain seq x y z
N MET A 1 8.80 -20.73 -27.03
CA MET A 1 9.43 -19.39 -27.18
C MET A 1 8.73 -18.47 -26.22
N ILE A 2 9.29 -18.32 -25.02
CA ILE A 2 8.68 -17.53 -23.92
C ILE A 2 9.03 -16.08 -24.20
N LYS A 3 8.05 -15.28 -24.65
CA LYS A 3 8.22 -13.82 -24.69
C LYS A 3 8.13 -13.30 -23.24
N LYS A 4 9.27 -12.87 -22.71
CA LYS A 4 9.31 -12.10 -21.47
C LYS A 4 8.59 -10.79 -21.71
N ILE A 5 7.41 -10.63 -21.15
CA ILE A 5 6.72 -9.35 -21.06
C ILE A 5 7.34 -8.65 -19.87
N PHE A 6 8.26 -7.72 -20.12
CA PHE A 6 8.72 -6.77 -19.10
C PHE A 6 7.66 -5.67 -19.00
N GLY A 7 6.73 -5.82 -18.08
CA GLY A 7 5.86 -4.72 -17.69
C GLY A 7 6.61 -3.85 -16.68
N ILE A 8 6.95 -2.62 -17.04
CA ILE A 8 7.43 -1.61 -16.08
C ILE A 8 6.18 -1.01 -15.45
N THR A 9 5.92 -1.33 -14.18
CA THR A 9 4.90 -0.66 -13.39
C THR A 9 5.61 0.42 -12.57
N ALA A 10 5.36 1.68 -12.88
CA ALA A 10 5.81 2.80 -12.05
C ALA A 10 4.63 3.29 -11.22
N LEU A 11 4.74 3.24 -9.92
CA LEU A 11 3.78 3.78 -8.97
C LEU A 11 4.36 5.08 -8.40
N VAL A 12 3.61 6.16 -8.52
CA VAL A 12 3.95 7.46 -7.90
C VAL A 12 2.93 7.69 -6.80
N VAL A 13 3.37 7.67 -5.55
CA VAL A 13 2.52 7.91 -4.38
C VAL A 13 2.79 9.32 -3.85
N PHE A 14 1.74 10.11 -3.71
CA PHE A 14 1.77 11.38 -2.99
C PHE A 14 0.98 11.20 -1.71
N SER A 15 1.63 11.27 -0.57
CA SER A 15 0.96 11.28 0.71
C SER A 15 1.04 12.67 1.36
N GLY A 16 -0.07 13.12 1.92
CA GLY A 16 -0.18 14.41 2.59
C GLY A 16 -0.72 14.25 4.01
N PHE A 17 0.04 14.69 5.01
CA PHE A 17 -0.40 14.75 6.39
C PHE A 17 -1.09 16.09 6.66
N ALA A 18 -2.33 16.08 7.13
CA ALA A 18 -2.99 17.26 7.63
C ALA A 18 -2.82 17.31 9.17
N THR A 19 -1.82 18.05 9.63
CA THR A 19 -1.67 18.37 11.05
C THR A 19 -2.07 19.81 11.32
N ALA A 20 -2.93 20.04 12.30
CA ALA A 20 -3.06 21.35 12.90
C ALA A 20 -1.90 21.51 13.88
N GLN A 21 -0.98 22.44 13.59
CA GLN A 21 0.18 22.66 14.43
C GLN A 21 0.32 24.15 14.77
N GLU A 22 0.44 24.39 16.06
CA GLU A 22 0.87 25.64 16.66
C GLU A 22 2.41 25.69 16.65
N LEU A 23 2.96 26.84 16.25
CA LEU A 23 4.40 27.08 16.11
C LEU A 23 5.03 27.33 17.49
N ALA A 24 6.07 26.59 17.81
CA ALA A 24 7.09 27.03 18.77
C ALA A 24 8.48 26.67 18.23
N VAL A 25 9.31 27.70 18.07
CA VAL A 25 10.73 27.63 17.69
C VAL A 25 11.56 27.48 18.97
N ASP A 26 12.42 26.50 19.08
CA ASP A 26 13.77 26.73 19.62
C ASP A 26 14.79 25.63 19.30
N SER A 27 15.95 26.12 18.89
CA SER A 27 17.36 25.66 18.92
C SER A 27 17.76 24.19 18.80
N VAL A 28 18.55 23.99 17.77
CA VAL A 28 19.52 22.97 17.40
C VAL A 28 20.25 22.31 18.58
N LYS A 29 20.09 20.97 18.71
CA LYS A 29 21.17 20.05 19.11
C LYS A 29 21.14 18.83 18.21
N VAL A 30 22.21 18.69 17.43
CA VAL A 30 22.50 17.49 16.64
C VAL A 30 22.96 16.41 17.60
N GLU A 31 22.20 15.37 17.78
CA GLU A 31 22.62 14.13 18.44
C GLU A 31 21.96 12.92 17.76
N GLU A 32 22.70 11.80 17.74
CA GLU A 32 22.44 10.50 17.10
C GLU A 32 21.06 9.83 17.33
N ALA A 33 20.06 10.56 17.74
CA ALA A 33 18.77 10.07 18.24
C ALA A 33 17.59 10.18 17.24
N ALA A 34 17.79 10.65 16.01
CA ALA A 34 16.66 11.12 15.17
C ALA A 34 15.79 10.02 14.54
N VAL A 35 16.19 8.75 14.53
CA VAL A 35 15.32 7.64 14.10
C VAL A 35 14.50 7.11 15.28
N ALA A 36 14.98 7.27 16.52
CA ALA A 36 14.31 6.81 17.74
C ALA A 36 13.39 7.86 18.39
N ALA A 37 13.51 9.13 17.98
CA ALA A 37 12.86 10.25 18.68
C ALA A 37 11.34 10.35 18.45
N HIS A 38 10.79 9.65 17.46
CA HIS A 38 9.33 9.62 17.23
C HIS A 38 8.60 8.48 17.97
N ASP A 39 9.34 7.53 18.53
CA ASP A 39 8.73 6.35 19.15
C ASP A 39 8.16 6.62 20.55
N ASP A 40 8.77 7.52 21.32
CA ASP A 40 8.43 7.78 22.72
C ASP A 40 7.97 9.24 22.94
N GLU A 41 6.83 9.61 22.43
CA GLU A 41 6.16 10.84 22.89
C GLU A 41 5.50 10.59 24.23
N GLU A 42 5.93 11.37 25.24
CA GLU A 42 5.45 11.24 26.63
C GLU A 42 3.92 11.33 26.70
N GLY A 43 3.28 10.28 27.23
CA GLY A 43 1.82 10.19 27.35
C GLY A 43 1.08 9.65 26.14
N LYS A 44 1.75 9.33 25.03
CA LYS A 44 1.11 8.71 23.87
C LYS A 44 1.39 7.19 23.79
N PRO A 45 0.49 6.40 23.17
CA PRO A 45 0.73 4.99 22.95
C PRO A 45 2.02 4.74 22.14
N LEU A 46 2.75 3.70 22.52
CA LEU A 46 3.97 3.30 21.83
C LEU A 46 3.68 2.99 20.35
N LYS A 47 4.43 3.65 19.46
CA LYS A 47 4.46 3.41 18.02
C LYS A 47 5.92 3.25 17.60
N LEU A 48 6.24 2.19 16.86
CA LEU A 48 7.57 1.95 16.30
C LEU A 48 7.61 2.39 14.84
N HIS A 49 8.71 3.00 14.44
CA HIS A 49 8.88 3.43 13.06
C HIS A 49 9.36 2.25 12.19
N HIS A 50 8.48 1.77 11.33
CA HIS A 50 8.79 0.78 10.30
C HIS A 50 8.69 1.43 8.92
N ALA A 51 9.52 0.99 7.97
CA ALA A 51 9.32 1.37 6.58
C ALA A 51 8.09 0.64 6.02
N GLU A 52 7.16 1.40 5.51
CA GLU A 52 5.99 0.85 4.81
C GLU A 52 6.31 0.60 3.35
N PRO A 53 6.00 -0.59 2.82
CA PRO A 53 6.10 -0.86 1.39
C PRO A 53 5.19 0.07 0.60
N LEU A 54 5.62 0.45 -0.61
CA LEU A 54 4.86 1.39 -1.46
C LEU A 54 3.85 0.71 -2.39
N TYR A 55 3.90 -0.60 -2.53
CA TYR A 55 2.98 -1.33 -3.41
C TYR A 55 1.90 -2.07 -2.63
N ILE A 56 2.26 -2.79 -1.59
CA ILE A 56 1.32 -3.29 -0.60
C ILE A 56 1.39 -2.36 0.59
N ASP A 57 0.55 -1.38 0.55
CA ASP A 57 0.39 -0.39 1.58
C ASP A 57 -0.33 -0.96 2.81
N LEU A 58 -0.27 -0.24 3.90
CA LEU A 58 -0.97 -0.58 5.15
C LEU A 58 -2.13 0.40 5.35
N MET A 59 -3.22 -0.06 5.94
CA MET A 59 -4.39 0.76 6.24
C MET A 59 -4.12 1.86 7.28
N ARG A 60 -3.00 1.89 7.84
CA ARG A 60 -2.29 2.88 8.69
C ARG A 60 -1.00 2.26 9.20
N ASP A 61 -0.07 3.08 9.55
CA ASP A 61 1.15 2.69 10.24
C ASP A 61 0.88 1.70 11.37
N LEU A 62 1.76 0.72 11.54
CA LEU A 62 1.69 -0.22 12.66
C LEU A 62 1.86 0.52 14.00
N GLY A 63 0.79 0.52 14.79
CA GLY A 63 0.73 1.27 16.04
C GLY A 63 0.18 2.69 15.91
N ALA A 64 -0.52 3.00 14.81
CA ALA A 64 -1.16 4.30 14.58
C ALA A 64 -1.89 4.84 15.82
N ARG A 65 -1.81 6.13 16.04
CA ARG A 65 -2.42 6.83 17.17
C ARG A 65 -3.73 7.47 16.75
N LYS A 66 -4.71 7.50 17.62
CA LYS A 66 -6.02 8.08 17.36
C LYS A 66 -5.89 9.50 16.79
N GLY A 67 -6.59 9.74 15.66
CA GLY A 67 -6.62 11.02 14.97
C GLY A 67 -5.55 11.19 13.88
N GLU A 68 -4.59 10.28 13.76
CA GLU A 68 -3.69 10.25 12.60
C GLU A 68 -4.51 9.99 11.34
N ARG A 69 -4.16 10.68 10.25
CA ARG A 69 -4.86 10.58 8.97
C ARG A 69 -3.92 10.92 7.82
N GLU A 70 -4.18 10.32 6.67
CA GLU A 70 -3.36 10.49 5.48
C GLU A 70 -4.21 10.43 4.22
N TRP A 71 -3.81 11.17 3.20
CA TRP A 71 -4.31 11.05 1.84
C TRP A 71 -3.21 10.50 0.94
N ASN A 72 -3.52 9.46 0.21
CA ASN A 72 -2.64 8.88 -0.79
C ASN A 72 -3.24 9.06 -2.18
N VAL A 73 -2.42 9.48 -3.12
CA VAL A 73 -2.73 9.51 -4.55
C VAL A 73 -1.64 8.76 -5.27
N ALA A 74 -1.99 7.71 -5.95
CA ALA A 74 -1.02 6.90 -6.68
C ALA A 74 -1.44 6.70 -8.14
N MET A 75 -0.46 6.41 -8.99
CA MET A 75 -0.69 6.03 -10.37
C MET A 75 0.29 4.95 -10.79
N GLY A 76 -0.24 3.78 -11.13
CA GLY A 76 0.50 2.71 -11.78
C GLY A 76 0.36 2.75 -13.29
N VAL A 77 1.38 2.28 -14.00
CA VAL A 77 1.37 2.12 -15.47
C VAL A 77 1.85 0.72 -15.82
N THR A 78 1.08 0.00 -16.62
CA THR A 78 1.48 -1.30 -17.17
C THR A 78 1.39 -1.24 -18.69
N GLU A 79 2.46 -1.65 -19.35
CA GLU A 79 2.48 -1.80 -20.80
C GLU A 79 1.92 -3.18 -21.19
N ASN A 80 0.89 -3.18 -21.98
CA ASN A 80 0.31 -4.38 -22.60
C ASN A 80 0.55 -4.38 -24.12
N ASN A 81 0.25 -5.48 -24.76
CA ASN A 81 0.40 -5.59 -26.21
C ASN A 81 -0.63 -4.70 -26.94
N GLY A 82 -0.19 -3.51 -27.34
CA GLY A 82 -0.98 -2.53 -28.11
C GLY A 82 -1.71 -1.47 -27.29
N TYR A 83 -1.58 -1.45 -25.96
CA TYR A 83 -2.15 -0.40 -25.12
C TYR A 83 -1.41 -0.26 -23.79
N TYR A 84 -1.53 0.90 -23.18
CA TYR A 84 -1.11 1.15 -21.80
C TYR A 84 -2.33 1.09 -20.89
N GLU A 85 -2.15 0.48 -19.75
CA GLU A 85 -3.12 0.44 -18.67
C GLU A 85 -2.61 1.30 -17.51
N LEU A 86 -3.38 2.32 -17.17
CA LEU A 86 -3.11 3.22 -16.07
C LEU A 86 -4.03 2.87 -14.91
N TYR A 87 -3.48 2.83 -13.70
CA TYR A 87 -4.18 2.53 -12.44
C TYR A 87 -4.07 3.72 -11.48
N PRO A 88 -4.73 4.85 -11.74
CA PRO A 88 -4.81 5.90 -10.75
C PRO A 88 -5.69 5.46 -9.58
N LEU A 89 -5.30 5.86 -8.38
CA LEU A 89 -6.10 5.65 -7.18
C LEU A 89 -6.04 6.86 -6.26
N VAL A 90 -7.08 7.01 -5.46
CA VAL A 90 -7.16 7.97 -4.35
C VAL A 90 -7.59 7.20 -3.12
N GLU A 91 -6.89 7.41 -2.04
CA GLU A 91 -7.07 6.71 -0.79
C GLU A 91 -7.09 7.68 0.37
N TYR A 92 -7.90 7.38 1.36
CA TYR A 92 -7.94 8.08 2.63
C TYR A 92 -7.87 7.09 3.78
N GLU A 93 -6.88 7.30 4.63
CA GLU A 93 -6.64 6.51 5.81
C GLU A 93 -6.80 7.34 7.08
N TRP A 94 -7.32 6.73 8.13
CA TRP A 94 -7.41 7.40 9.44
C TRP A 94 -7.43 6.40 10.60
N ALA A 95 -6.85 6.81 11.72
CA ALA A 95 -6.90 6.05 12.97
C ALA A 95 -8.10 6.52 13.83
N VAL A 96 -9.13 5.69 13.94
CA VAL A 96 -10.34 5.98 14.75
C VAL A 96 -10.09 5.80 16.24
N ALA A 97 -9.12 4.95 16.59
CA ALA A 97 -8.64 4.72 17.94
C ALA A 97 -7.15 4.38 17.87
N ASP A 98 -6.47 4.36 19.02
CA ASP A 98 -5.10 3.92 19.08
C ASP A 98 -4.99 2.48 18.55
N ARG A 99 -4.04 2.27 17.63
CA ARG A 99 -3.76 0.99 16.97
C ARG A 99 -4.84 0.47 16.03
N LEU A 100 -5.88 1.26 15.74
CA LEU A 100 -6.98 0.89 14.86
C LEU A 100 -7.09 1.85 13.69
N GLY A 101 -6.64 1.40 12.51
CA GLY A 101 -6.72 2.10 11.24
C GLY A 101 -7.90 1.67 10.40
N LEU A 102 -8.46 2.60 9.68
CA LEU A 102 -9.46 2.41 8.63
C LEU A 102 -8.97 3.06 7.34
N GLU A 103 -9.43 2.53 6.22
CA GLU A 103 -9.10 3.02 4.89
C GLU A 103 -10.31 2.96 3.97
N VAL A 104 -10.38 3.93 3.06
CA VAL A 104 -11.24 3.89 1.88
C VAL A 104 -10.41 4.27 0.67
N GLU A 105 -10.37 3.39 -0.33
CA GLU A 105 -9.66 3.59 -1.59
C GLU A 105 -10.63 3.51 -2.77
N VAL A 106 -10.41 4.37 -3.76
CA VAL A 106 -11.12 4.35 -5.05
C VAL A 106 -10.09 4.17 -6.16
N PRO A 107 -9.88 2.94 -6.65
CA PRO A 107 -9.02 2.66 -7.79
C PRO A 107 -9.76 2.88 -9.12
N PHE A 108 -9.01 3.29 -10.13
CA PHE A 108 -9.50 3.47 -11.49
C PHE A 108 -8.70 2.61 -12.47
N ASN A 109 -9.34 2.21 -13.56
CA ASN A 109 -8.68 1.63 -14.72
C ASN A 109 -8.86 2.59 -15.90
N VAL A 110 -7.75 3.03 -16.48
CA VAL A 110 -7.76 3.90 -17.67
C VAL A 110 -6.91 3.25 -18.76
N TYR A 111 -7.50 3.01 -19.91
CA TYR A 111 -6.82 2.39 -21.03
C TYR A 111 -6.53 3.42 -22.10
N THR A 112 -5.27 3.50 -22.53
CA THR A 112 -4.82 4.42 -23.59
C THR A 112 -3.91 3.70 -24.58
N SER A 113 -3.93 4.11 -25.85
CA SER A 113 -3.02 3.59 -26.86
C SER A 113 -2.43 4.71 -27.70
N ALA A 114 -1.21 4.47 -28.22
CA ALA A 114 -0.58 5.34 -29.19
C ALA A 114 -1.15 5.18 -30.62
N GLU A 115 -1.80 4.06 -30.90
CA GLU A 115 -2.46 3.74 -32.16
C GLU A 115 -3.92 3.40 -31.90
N LYS A 116 -4.78 3.50 -32.95
CA LYS A 116 -6.20 3.14 -32.83
C LYS A 116 -6.33 1.75 -32.23
N LEU A 117 -6.86 1.69 -30.98
CA LEU A 117 -7.07 0.46 -30.23
C LEU A 117 -7.80 -0.58 -31.09
N PRO A 118 -7.26 -1.79 -31.25
CA PRO A 118 -8.09 -2.89 -31.69
C PRO A 118 -9.25 -3.03 -30.70
N HIS A 119 -10.45 -3.36 -31.17
CA HIS A 119 -11.74 -3.35 -30.45
C HIS A 119 -11.84 -4.17 -29.14
N LYS A 120 -10.71 -4.53 -28.51
CA LYS A 120 -10.60 -5.46 -27.38
C LYS A 120 -10.01 -4.88 -26.09
N SER A 121 -9.76 -3.54 -26.01
CA SER A 121 -9.34 -3.01 -24.71
C SER A 121 -10.50 -3.10 -23.73
N PRO A 122 -10.24 -3.48 -22.47
CA PRO A 122 -11.22 -3.33 -21.41
C PRO A 122 -11.70 -1.89 -21.32
N GLY A 123 -12.90 -1.67 -20.80
CA GLY A 123 -13.44 -0.31 -20.72
C GLY A 123 -12.85 0.45 -19.53
N THR A 124 -12.49 1.71 -19.74
CA THR A 124 -12.14 2.63 -18.66
C THR A 124 -13.28 2.77 -17.65
N GLY A 125 -12.95 2.85 -16.36
CA GLY A 125 -13.93 2.98 -15.29
C GLY A 125 -13.32 3.17 -13.91
N VAL A 126 -14.18 3.32 -12.91
CA VAL A 126 -13.84 3.06 -11.52
C VAL A 126 -13.70 1.55 -11.40
N ALA A 127 -12.54 1.06 -10.92
CA ALA A 127 -12.30 -0.38 -10.81
C ALA A 127 -13.10 -0.99 -9.66
N GLY A 128 -13.18 -0.27 -8.55
CA GLY A 128 -13.88 -0.72 -7.36
C GLY A 128 -14.00 0.36 -6.30
N ILE A 129 -14.47 -0.05 -5.15
CA ILE A 129 -14.39 0.69 -3.89
C ILE A 129 -13.81 -0.29 -2.87
N LYS A 130 -12.62 0.02 -2.36
CA LYS A 130 -12.00 -0.72 -1.28
C LYS A 130 -12.32 -0.08 0.06
N THR A 131 -12.50 -0.92 1.04
CA THR A 131 -12.63 -0.53 2.44
C THR A 131 -11.81 -1.48 3.29
N SER A 132 -11.06 -0.97 4.24
CA SER A 132 -10.15 -1.78 5.03
C SER A 132 -10.16 -1.40 6.50
N ILE A 133 -9.84 -2.36 7.33
CA ILE A 133 -9.64 -2.19 8.77
C ILE A 133 -8.39 -2.95 9.20
N GLN A 134 -7.55 -2.31 10.01
CA GLN A 134 -6.32 -2.92 10.56
C GLN A 134 -6.21 -2.63 12.05
N TYR A 135 -5.92 -3.67 12.83
CA TYR A 135 -5.66 -3.57 14.26
C TYR A 135 -4.27 -4.07 14.63
N THR A 136 -3.42 -3.17 15.15
CA THR A 136 -2.10 -3.50 15.66
C THR A 136 -2.21 -4.04 17.09
N PHE A 137 -2.20 -5.34 17.25
CA PHE A 137 -2.36 -6.00 18.55
C PHE A 137 -1.05 -6.11 19.34
N LEU A 138 0.12 -6.02 18.68
CA LEU A 138 1.43 -6.07 19.32
C LEU A 138 2.32 -4.93 18.86
N VAL A 139 2.90 -4.21 19.83
CA VAL A 139 4.02 -3.30 19.63
C VAL A 139 5.05 -3.59 20.72
N ASN A 140 6.21 -4.11 20.34
CA ASN A 140 7.26 -4.55 21.28
C ASN A 140 8.56 -3.79 21.03
N LYS A 141 8.87 -2.83 21.91
CA LYS A 141 10.06 -1.99 21.81
C LYS A 141 11.36 -2.78 21.92
N LYS A 142 11.44 -3.78 22.82
CA LYS A 142 12.67 -4.56 23.02
C LYS A 142 13.05 -5.38 21.78
N ALA A 143 12.07 -5.97 21.11
CA ALA A 143 12.26 -6.74 19.88
C ALA A 143 12.19 -5.86 18.62
N TYR A 144 11.83 -4.57 18.77
CA TYR A 144 11.50 -3.62 17.71
C TYR A 144 10.57 -4.24 16.66
N THR A 145 9.46 -4.81 17.13
CA THR A 145 8.54 -5.60 16.31
C THR A 145 7.09 -5.14 16.56
N SER A 146 6.37 -4.95 15.47
CA SER A 146 4.93 -4.68 15.48
C SER A 146 4.20 -5.76 14.70
N MET A 147 2.98 -6.13 15.16
CA MET A 147 2.13 -7.11 14.48
C MET A 147 0.69 -6.62 14.41
N ALA A 148 0.07 -6.83 13.28
CA ALA A 148 -1.32 -6.46 13.05
C ALA A 148 -2.10 -7.56 12.34
N ILE A 149 -3.41 -7.53 12.52
CA ILE A 149 -4.38 -8.24 11.69
C ILE A 149 -5.30 -7.23 11.04
N GLY A 150 -5.83 -7.58 9.90
CA GLY A 150 -6.78 -6.71 9.22
C GLY A 150 -7.66 -7.46 8.23
N TYR A 151 -8.51 -6.69 7.61
CA TYR A 151 -9.46 -7.18 6.63
C TYR A 151 -9.69 -6.11 5.59
N LEU A 152 -9.55 -6.49 4.32
CA LEU A 152 -9.85 -5.66 3.17
C LEU A 152 -11.05 -6.24 2.43
N ASN A 153 -11.96 -5.36 2.04
CA ASN A 153 -13.07 -5.68 1.15
C ASN A 153 -13.05 -4.73 -0.05
N GLU A 154 -13.15 -5.28 -1.25
CA GLU A 154 -13.27 -4.50 -2.47
C GLU A 154 -14.53 -4.93 -3.24
N ILE A 155 -15.42 -3.99 -3.48
CA ILE A 155 -16.55 -4.17 -4.39
C ILE A 155 -16.10 -3.77 -5.77
N GLU A 156 -16.00 -4.72 -6.69
CA GLU A 156 -15.60 -4.50 -8.08
C GLU A 156 -16.73 -3.89 -8.90
N LEU A 157 -16.39 -2.88 -9.71
CA LEU A 157 -17.31 -2.16 -10.57
C LEU A 157 -17.07 -2.48 -12.04
N ASN A 158 -18.12 -2.38 -12.83
CA ASN A 158 -18.04 -2.52 -14.27
C ASN A 158 -17.45 -1.25 -14.92
N SER A 159 -16.91 -1.37 -16.12
CA SER A 159 -16.44 -0.22 -16.89
C SER A 159 -17.58 0.75 -17.23
N PHE A 160 -17.26 2.04 -17.41
CA PHE A 160 -18.24 3.08 -17.79
C PHE A 160 -19.05 2.74 -19.05
N ARG A 161 -18.41 2.03 -20.00
CA ARG A 161 -19.06 1.58 -21.24
C ARG A 161 -20.26 0.67 -20.99
N ASN A 162 -20.23 -0.08 -19.90
CA ASN A 162 -21.24 -1.06 -19.53
C ASN A 162 -22.29 -0.53 -18.54
N TYR A 163 -22.15 0.72 -18.09
CA TYR A 163 -23.15 1.32 -17.22
C TYR A 163 -24.48 1.45 -17.97
N GLY A 164 -25.56 0.94 -17.38
CA GLY A 164 -26.90 0.90 -17.97
C GLY A 164 -27.20 -0.32 -18.83
N ASN A 165 -26.21 -1.07 -19.30
CA ASN A 165 -26.40 -2.25 -20.16
C ASN A 165 -26.15 -3.58 -19.46
N GLY A 166 -25.81 -3.57 -18.17
CA GLY A 166 -25.44 -4.77 -17.43
C GLY A 166 -25.44 -4.54 -15.94
N LYS A 167 -24.86 -5.48 -15.21
CA LYS A 167 -24.70 -5.37 -13.78
C LYS A 167 -23.65 -4.29 -13.46
N PHE A 168 -23.98 -3.38 -12.57
CA PHE A 168 -23.09 -2.33 -12.10
C PHE A 168 -21.93 -2.92 -11.30
N PHE A 169 -22.22 -3.86 -10.39
CA PHE A 169 -21.25 -4.60 -9.61
C PHE A 169 -20.89 -5.91 -10.32
N THR A 170 -19.59 -6.21 -10.41
CA THR A 170 -19.05 -7.39 -11.10
C THR A 170 -18.58 -8.47 -10.16
N GLY A 171 -18.11 -8.09 -8.97
CA GLY A 171 -17.57 -9.01 -7.98
C GLY A 171 -17.38 -8.36 -6.62
N ASN A 172 -16.89 -9.16 -5.70
CA ASN A 172 -16.43 -8.71 -4.39
C ASN A 172 -15.21 -9.51 -3.96
N VAL A 173 -14.17 -8.81 -3.50
CA VAL A 173 -12.94 -9.39 -2.96
C VAL A 173 -12.96 -9.30 -1.45
N TYR A 174 -12.53 -10.36 -0.80
CA TYR A 174 -12.39 -10.50 0.64
C TYR A 174 -10.96 -10.91 0.96
N ASN A 175 -10.23 -10.11 1.71
CA ASN A 175 -8.85 -10.40 2.07
C ASN A 175 -8.59 -10.17 3.56
N PRO A 176 -8.83 -11.16 4.42
CA PRO A 176 -8.27 -11.14 5.76
C PRO A 176 -6.75 -11.30 5.68
N PHE A 177 -6.01 -10.55 6.50
CA PHE A 177 -4.55 -10.55 6.44
C PHE A 177 -3.90 -10.42 7.81
N PHE A 178 -2.63 -10.80 7.85
CA PHE A 178 -1.73 -10.63 8.97
C PHE A 178 -0.48 -9.88 8.51
N VAL A 179 0.01 -8.99 9.36
CA VAL A 179 1.25 -8.23 9.10
C VAL A 179 2.19 -8.37 10.29
N VAL A 180 3.47 -8.54 9.99
CA VAL A 180 4.56 -8.40 10.96
C VAL A 180 5.65 -7.52 10.38
N ALA A 181 6.09 -6.53 11.16
CA ALA A 181 7.22 -5.67 10.84
C ALA A 181 8.27 -5.73 11.93
N LYS A 182 9.55 -5.66 11.53
CA LYS A 182 10.68 -5.72 12.44
C LYS A 182 11.81 -4.78 12.00
N GLY A 183 12.29 -3.98 12.94
CA GLY A 183 13.52 -3.21 12.78
C GLY A 183 14.73 -4.00 13.27
N TRP A 184 15.86 -3.88 12.57
CA TRP A 184 17.10 -4.60 12.80
C TRP A 184 18.27 -3.65 13.03
N GLY A 185 19.27 -4.14 13.77
CA GLY A 185 20.45 -3.37 14.12
C GLY A 185 20.22 -2.45 15.33
N LYS A 186 21.27 -1.74 15.75
CA LYS A 186 21.21 -0.82 16.89
C LYS A 186 20.37 0.43 16.59
N THR A 187 20.43 0.90 15.36
CA THR A 187 19.71 2.09 14.87
C THR A 187 18.36 1.77 14.26
N HIS A 188 17.99 0.49 14.15
CA HIS A 188 16.79 0.01 13.47
C HIS A 188 16.63 0.54 12.03
N SER A 189 17.75 0.92 11.39
CA SER A 189 17.76 1.44 10.02
C SER A 189 17.40 0.40 8.96
N ILE A 190 17.45 -0.89 9.27
CA ILE A 190 16.95 -1.94 8.40
C ILE A 190 15.56 -2.34 8.91
N SER A 191 14.55 -2.20 8.08
CA SER A 191 13.17 -2.61 8.35
C SER A 191 12.79 -3.74 7.43
N THR A 192 12.17 -4.78 7.97
CA THR A 192 11.56 -5.86 7.20
C THR A 192 10.08 -5.97 7.55
N MET A 193 9.27 -6.31 6.56
CA MET A 193 7.84 -6.53 6.76
C MET A 193 7.39 -7.76 5.98
N VAL A 194 6.43 -8.48 6.53
CA VAL A 194 5.71 -9.57 5.86
C VAL A 194 4.23 -9.33 6.05
N TYR A 195 3.52 -9.31 4.93
CA TYR A 195 2.06 -9.30 4.83
C TYR A 195 1.62 -10.64 4.25
N ALA A 196 0.66 -11.31 4.83
CA ALA A 196 0.16 -12.58 4.33
C ALA A 196 -1.34 -12.75 4.61
N GLY A 197 -2.07 -13.25 3.63
CA GLY A 197 -3.48 -13.57 3.78
C GLY A 197 -4.08 -14.27 2.57
N PRO A 198 -5.19 -15.00 2.75
CA PRO A 198 -5.98 -15.50 1.64
C PRO A 198 -6.79 -14.38 1.00
N VAL A 199 -6.95 -14.45 -0.30
CA VAL A 199 -7.79 -13.56 -1.10
C VAL A 199 -8.91 -14.40 -1.71
N PHE A 200 -10.15 -14.03 -1.45
CA PHE A 200 -11.33 -14.69 -2.01
C PHE A 200 -12.02 -13.70 -2.97
N THR A 201 -12.13 -14.07 -4.24
CA THR A 201 -12.82 -13.26 -5.25
C THR A 201 -14.12 -13.95 -5.65
N HIS A 202 -15.23 -13.30 -5.30
CA HIS A 202 -16.56 -13.77 -5.69
C HIS A 202 -17.06 -13.00 -6.90
N HIS A 203 -17.16 -13.67 -8.04
CA HIS A 203 -17.68 -13.08 -9.28
C HIS A 203 -19.21 -13.11 -9.28
N PHE A 204 -19.84 -11.92 -9.35
CA PHE A 204 -21.30 -11.84 -9.38
C PHE A 204 -21.87 -12.37 -10.69
N GLY A 205 -22.84 -13.29 -10.55
CA GLY A 205 -23.48 -13.96 -11.68
C GLY A 205 -22.87 -15.31 -12.05
N SER A 206 -21.81 -15.73 -11.34
CA SER A 206 -21.36 -17.11 -11.28
C SER A 206 -21.43 -17.58 -9.83
N ASN A 207 -21.55 -18.90 -9.60
CA ASN A 207 -21.42 -19.47 -8.26
C ASN A 207 -19.96 -19.81 -7.94
N HIS A 208 -19.02 -19.13 -8.61
CA HIS A 208 -17.59 -19.41 -8.49
C HIS A 208 -16.94 -18.40 -7.56
N VAL A 209 -16.08 -18.91 -6.67
CA VAL A 209 -15.22 -18.13 -5.79
C VAL A 209 -13.79 -18.59 -6.06
N ASP A 210 -12.96 -17.69 -6.54
CA ASP A 210 -11.53 -17.92 -6.63
C ASP A 210 -10.90 -17.72 -5.25
N ALA A 211 -9.92 -18.54 -4.93
CA ALA A 211 -9.19 -18.47 -3.67
C ALA A 211 -7.69 -18.53 -3.94
N ASP A 212 -7.01 -17.45 -3.59
CA ASP A 212 -5.58 -17.26 -3.75
C ASP A 212 -4.91 -16.99 -2.40
N TRP A 213 -3.61 -17.22 -2.30
CA TRP A 213 -2.80 -16.77 -1.19
C TRP A 213 -1.90 -15.62 -1.66
N GLN A 214 -1.90 -14.54 -0.89
CA GLN A 214 -1.01 -13.42 -1.08
C GLN A 214 0.04 -13.40 0.03
N ILE A 215 1.32 -13.35 -0.36
CA ILE A 215 2.44 -13.23 0.58
C ILE A 215 3.39 -12.16 0.04
N ASN A 216 3.43 -11.03 0.71
CA ASN A 216 4.30 -9.92 0.37
C ASN A 216 5.35 -9.76 1.46
N SER A 217 6.58 -9.56 1.04
CA SER A 217 7.70 -9.37 1.95
C SER A 217 8.56 -8.22 1.47
N SER A 218 9.08 -7.43 2.39
CA SER A 218 9.92 -6.29 2.05
C SER A 218 11.13 -6.19 2.95
N ILE A 219 12.16 -5.55 2.42
CA ILE A 219 13.34 -5.10 3.15
C ILE A 219 13.66 -3.67 2.71
N HIS A 220 13.80 -2.77 3.68
CA HIS A 220 14.09 -1.37 3.46
C HIS A 220 15.27 -0.92 4.29
N TYR A 221 16.07 -0.04 3.72
CA TYR A 221 17.05 0.75 4.45
C TYR A 221 16.51 2.16 4.66
N LEU A 222 16.20 2.48 5.91
CA LEU A 222 15.79 3.80 6.36
C LEU A 222 17.02 4.70 6.42
N ILE A 223 17.02 5.78 5.65
CA ILE A 223 18.14 6.73 5.65
C ILE A 223 18.11 7.50 6.96
N PRO A 224 19.18 7.42 7.78
CA PRO A 224 19.23 8.06 9.09
C PRO A 224 18.90 9.56 9.02
N ASN A 225 18.25 10.08 10.05
CA ASN A 225 17.83 11.48 10.17
C ASN A 225 16.94 11.98 9.04
N SER A 226 16.19 11.07 8.40
CA SER A 226 15.24 11.41 7.34
C SER A 226 14.03 10.47 7.38
N ARG A 227 12.98 10.86 6.64
CA ARG A 227 11.81 10.00 6.38
C ARG A 227 11.96 9.21 5.07
N ASN A 228 13.17 9.18 4.53
CA ASN A 228 13.48 8.55 3.26
C ASN A 228 13.88 7.09 3.45
N PHE A 229 13.60 6.26 2.47
CA PHE A 229 14.13 4.92 2.40
C PHE A 229 14.39 4.47 0.96
N VAL A 230 15.21 3.44 0.83
CA VAL A 230 15.33 2.61 -0.36
C VAL A 230 15.06 1.17 0.03
N GLY A 231 14.48 0.40 -0.87
CA GLY A 231 14.17 -0.98 -0.52
C GLY A 231 13.71 -1.84 -1.69
N LEU A 232 13.36 -3.06 -1.33
CA LEU A 232 12.85 -4.07 -2.22
C LEU A 232 11.62 -4.71 -1.59
N GLU A 233 10.56 -4.79 -2.35
CA GLU A 233 9.37 -5.56 -2.03
C GLU A 233 9.27 -6.76 -2.97
N VAL A 234 8.82 -7.90 -2.45
CA VAL A 234 8.62 -9.14 -3.19
C VAL A 234 7.17 -9.58 -2.99
N ASN A 235 6.36 -9.38 -4.01
CA ASN A 235 4.96 -9.76 -4.00
C ASN A 235 4.78 -11.14 -4.62
N LYS A 236 4.10 -12.01 -3.91
CA LYS A 236 3.83 -13.40 -4.32
C LYS A 236 2.34 -13.67 -4.26
N SER A 237 1.82 -14.24 -5.32
CA SER A 237 0.46 -14.77 -5.41
C SER A 237 0.52 -16.25 -5.74
N ILE A 238 -0.19 -17.04 -4.97
CA ILE A 238 -0.24 -18.50 -5.06
C ILE A 238 -1.68 -18.91 -5.30
N THR A 239 -1.96 -19.36 -6.52
CA THR A 239 -3.22 -19.98 -6.88
C THR A 239 -3.05 -21.50 -6.92
N LYS A 240 -4.15 -22.25 -7.13
CA LYS A 240 -4.07 -23.70 -7.33
C LYS A 240 -3.20 -24.09 -8.53
N GLU A 241 -3.10 -23.24 -9.54
CA GLU A 241 -2.48 -23.55 -10.82
C GLU A 241 -1.17 -22.80 -11.07
N ARG A 242 -0.93 -21.69 -10.35
CA ARG A 242 0.16 -20.77 -10.65
C ARG A 242 0.80 -20.21 -9.41
N PHE A 243 2.09 -20.01 -9.49
CA PHE A 243 2.87 -19.18 -8.59
C PHE A 243 3.37 -17.96 -9.38
N ASN A 244 3.00 -16.78 -8.94
CA ASN A 244 3.50 -15.52 -9.51
C ASN A 244 4.37 -14.82 -8.48
N MET A 245 5.45 -14.21 -8.94
CA MET A 245 6.33 -13.40 -8.10
C MET A 245 6.76 -12.16 -8.89
N VAL A 246 6.70 -11.01 -8.24
CA VAL A 246 7.15 -9.72 -8.79
C VAL A 246 8.10 -9.09 -7.77
N LEU A 247 9.26 -8.67 -8.25
CA LEU A 247 10.23 -7.89 -7.49
C LEU A 247 9.95 -6.41 -7.71
N ARG A 248 9.90 -5.63 -6.64
CA ARG A 248 9.60 -4.19 -6.68
C ARG A 248 10.64 -3.39 -5.93
N PRO A 249 11.77 -3.05 -6.57
CA PRO A 249 12.66 -2.01 -6.04
C PRO A 249 11.87 -0.71 -5.90
N GLN A 250 12.11 -0.02 -4.79
CA GLN A 250 11.37 1.18 -4.43
C GLN A 250 12.20 2.19 -3.68
N ILE A 251 11.81 3.45 -3.80
CA ILE A 251 12.39 4.58 -3.07
C ILE A 251 11.28 5.50 -2.58
N ARG A 252 11.39 5.97 -1.33
CA ARG A 252 10.54 7.00 -0.75
C ARG A 252 11.37 8.22 -0.40
N VAL A 253 10.89 9.40 -0.82
CA VAL A 253 11.53 10.68 -0.58
C VAL A 253 10.52 11.64 0.06
N ALA A 254 10.81 12.13 1.25
CA ALA A 254 10.06 13.20 1.87
C ALA A 254 10.42 14.53 1.17
N LEU A 255 9.46 15.18 0.57
CA LEU A 255 9.62 16.47 -0.10
C LEU A 255 9.55 17.62 0.91
N ASN A 256 8.74 17.46 1.95
CA ASN A 256 8.61 18.33 3.10
C ASN A 256 7.96 17.54 4.26
N ASP A 257 7.62 18.21 5.37
CA ASP A 257 7.05 17.54 6.56
C ASP A 257 5.70 16.87 6.30
N ASN A 258 4.96 17.33 5.28
CA ASN A 258 3.60 16.89 4.99
C ASN A 258 3.46 16.14 3.65
N THR A 259 4.54 16.01 2.87
CA THR A 259 4.46 15.44 1.52
C THR A 259 5.57 14.44 1.29
N ILE A 260 5.20 13.26 0.86
CA ILE A 260 6.11 12.17 0.51
C ILE A 260 5.89 11.78 -0.95
N LEU A 261 6.98 11.48 -1.64
CA LEU A 261 6.98 10.90 -2.98
C LEU A 261 7.54 9.48 -2.92
N GLY A 262 6.78 8.52 -3.41
CA GLY A 262 7.18 7.13 -3.58
C GLY A 262 7.32 6.75 -5.05
N LEU A 263 8.37 6.01 -5.39
CA LEU A 263 8.59 5.43 -6.71
C LEU A 263 8.84 3.93 -6.60
N VAL A 264 8.12 3.16 -7.40
CA VAL A 264 8.19 1.69 -7.43
C VAL A 264 8.26 1.21 -8.86
N VAL A 265 9.10 0.23 -9.13
CA VAL A 265 9.18 -0.44 -10.44
C VAL A 265 8.99 -1.94 -10.25
N GLY A 266 8.03 -2.54 -10.94
CA GLY A 266 7.79 -3.98 -10.93
C GLY A 266 8.55 -4.72 -12.04
N VAL A 267 9.27 -5.80 -11.70
CA VAL A 267 9.99 -6.66 -12.62
C VAL A 267 9.77 -8.15 -12.33
#